data_d19e3d300be3583d98e079907cc9c684
#
_entry.id   d19e3d300be3583d98e079907cc9c684
#
_cell.length_a   1.000
_cell.length_b   1.000
_cell.length_c   1.000
_cell.angle_alpha   90.00
_cell.angle_beta   90.00
_cell.angle_gamma   90.00
#
_symmetry.space_group_name_H-M   'P 1'
#
loop_
_entity.id
_entity.type
_entity.pdbx_description
1 polymer ?
#
loop_
_entity_poly.entity_id
_entity_poly.type
_entity_poly.pdbx_seq_one_letter_code
_entity_poly.pdbx_strand_id
1 'polypeptide(L)'
;MRASSIVGGAVLASFCAFAHGACPSRVSSELKLSGSTLCVVIEDASLQKQQQVLRTWIDRSAHIVAGYYGRFPAPLVTIRLQAMDGSGVGGGRTTNDSGLMIQMRVGREATAETLAADWVLVHEMVHLALPEVGRSHLWLAEGLAVYVEGVARAQSGNRDIADVWAEARRSMPLGLPHPGDGGMDQHLSWGRTYWGGALYCLQADVAIREQTANRVGLQTALRAILQETGGYGFDSDIADVLRIGDAATGTHVMSDLYLKIRATPQTPDLDLLFTLLGVPGDPKTEAFDDHAPLAAIRVAITAPPAGGEARTLAPASAPKN
;
A
#
# COMPACT_ATOMS: atom_id res chain seq x y z
N MET A 1 -41.22 -24.06 -42.45
CA MET A 1 -40.74 -22.70 -42.15
C MET A 1 -41.17 -22.36 -40.75
N ARG A 2 -40.27 -22.40 -39.77
CA ARG A 2 -40.49 -21.93 -38.39
C ARG A 2 -39.36 -20.93 -38.08
N ALA A 3 -39.73 -19.67 -37.89
CA ALA A 3 -38.83 -18.61 -37.52
C ALA A 3 -38.51 -18.70 -36.01
N SER A 4 -37.22 -18.81 -35.65
CA SER A 4 -36.76 -18.73 -34.27
C SER A 4 -36.40 -17.26 -33.95
N SER A 5 -37.14 -16.67 -33.03
CA SER A 5 -36.87 -15.37 -32.51
C SER A 5 -35.76 -15.46 -31.44
N ILE A 6 -34.65 -14.79 -31.67
CA ILE A 6 -33.55 -14.60 -30.68
C ILE A 6 -33.95 -13.41 -29.81
N VAL A 7 -34.21 -13.67 -28.53
CA VAL A 7 -34.40 -12.62 -27.53
C VAL A 7 -33.02 -12.26 -26.98
N GLY A 8 -32.54 -11.10 -27.36
CA GLY A 8 -31.32 -10.50 -26.83
C GLY A 8 -31.61 -9.93 -25.44
N GLY A 9 -31.09 -10.57 -24.39
CA GLY A 9 -31.12 -10.03 -23.02
C GLY A 9 -30.08 -8.92 -22.88
N ALA A 10 -30.53 -7.68 -22.72
CA ALA A 10 -29.67 -6.58 -22.32
C ALA A 10 -29.33 -6.73 -20.83
N VAL A 11 -28.06 -6.97 -20.52
CA VAL A 11 -27.54 -6.90 -19.15
C VAL A 11 -27.45 -5.42 -18.78
N LEU A 12 -28.40 -4.95 -18.02
CA LEU A 12 -28.34 -3.63 -17.37
C LEU A 12 -27.31 -3.72 -16.24
N ALA A 13 -26.11 -3.19 -16.46
CA ALA A 13 -25.15 -2.93 -15.41
C ALA A 13 -25.75 -1.86 -14.47
N SER A 14 -26.26 -2.29 -13.31
CA SER A 14 -26.65 -1.39 -12.23
C SER A 14 -25.39 -0.70 -11.70
N PHE A 15 -25.12 0.51 -12.16
CA PHE A 15 -24.22 1.41 -11.47
C PHE A 15 -24.86 1.78 -10.13
N CYS A 16 -24.43 1.15 -9.05
CA CYS A 16 -24.68 1.65 -7.70
C CYS A 16 -24.06 3.05 -7.61
N ALA A 17 -24.88 4.08 -7.70
CA ALA A 17 -24.49 5.43 -7.34
C ALA A 17 -24.23 5.45 -5.82
N PHE A 18 -22.96 5.34 -5.44
CA PHE A 18 -22.56 5.62 -4.07
C PHE A 18 -23.02 7.03 -3.72
N ALA A 19 -23.85 7.15 -2.70
CA ALA A 19 -24.24 8.43 -2.14
C ALA A 19 -22.94 9.16 -1.75
N HIS A 20 -22.62 10.26 -2.45
CA HIS A 20 -21.49 11.10 -2.12
C HIS A 20 -21.82 11.79 -0.79
N GLY A 21 -21.34 11.23 0.32
CA GLY A 21 -21.40 11.88 1.62
C GLY A 21 -20.70 13.24 1.52
N ALA A 22 -21.20 14.24 2.25
CA ALA A 22 -20.55 15.54 2.35
C ALA A 22 -19.45 15.47 3.41
N CYS A 23 -18.43 16.31 3.27
CA CYS A 23 -17.44 16.50 4.31
C CYS A 23 -18.09 16.98 5.62
N PRO A 24 -17.48 16.67 6.80
CA PRO A 24 -17.94 17.18 8.08
C PRO A 24 -18.07 18.71 8.10
N SER A 25 -18.95 19.26 8.92
CA SER A 25 -19.19 20.71 8.99
C SER A 25 -17.99 21.57 9.40
N ARG A 26 -16.94 20.95 9.97
CA ARG A 26 -15.70 21.64 10.42
C ARG A 26 -14.49 21.21 9.58
N VAL A 27 -14.59 21.28 8.25
CA VAL A 27 -13.42 21.06 7.37
C VAL A 27 -12.57 22.32 7.27
N SER A 28 -11.26 22.13 7.33
CA SER A 28 -10.27 23.17 7.06
C SER A 28 -10.01 23.32 5.55
N SER A 29 -10.06 22.23 4.79
CA SER A 29 -9.97 22.23 3.32
C SER A 29 -10.45 20.90 2.73
N GLU A 30 -10.80 20.94 1.44
CA GLU A 30 -11.10 19.76 0.64
C GLU A 30 -10.06 19.57 -0.47
N LEU A 31 -9.65 18.32 -0.67
CA LEU A 31 -8.85 17.89 -1.80
C LEU A 31 -9.69 16.99 -2.69
N LYS A 32 -9.71 17.27 -3.99
CA LYS A 32 -10.42 16.46 -4.99
C LYS A 32 -9.40 15.69 -5.82
N LEU A 33 -9.51 14.39 -5.83
CA LEU A 33 -8.91 13.50 -6.80
C LEU A 33 -10.02 12.93 -7.70
N SER A 34 -9.68 12.39 -8.86
CA SER A 34 -10.69 11.80 -9.75
C SER A 34 -11.55 10.76 -8.99
N GLY A 35 -12.84 11.05 -8.81
CA GLY A 35 -13.78 10.18 -8.11
C GLY A 35 -13.68 10.14 -6.59
N SER A 36 -12.82 10.96 -5.98
CA SER A 36 -12.59 10.95 -4.52
C SER A 36 -12.54 12.35 -3.91
N THR A 37 -12.96 12.46 -2.65
CA THR A 37 -12.89 13.67 -1.84
C THR A 37 -12.18 13.37 -0.52
N LEU A 38 -11.12 14.11 -0.23
CA LEU A 38 -10.41 14.08 1.04
C LEU A 38 -10.77 15.33 1.85
N CYS A 39 -11.45 15.13 2.96
CA CYS A 39 -11.88 16.18 3.88
C CYS A 39 -10.80 16.39 4.95
N VAL A 40 -10.08 17.49 4.90
CA VAL A 40 -9.00 17.78 5.84
C VAL A 40 -9.53 18.58 7.03
N VAL A 41 -9.35 18.05 8.24
CA VAL A 41 -9.71 18.69 9.51
C VAL A 41 -8.43 18.97 10.29
N ILE A 42 -8.13 20.25 10.55
CA ILE A 42 -7.01 20.69 11.38
C ILE A 42 -7.60 21.16 12.71
N GLU A 43 -7.34 20.40 13.79
CA GLU A 43 -7.93 20.68 15.11
C GLU A 43 -7.17 21.78 15.88
N ASP A 44 -5.89 21.93 15.63
CA ASP A 44 -5.00 22.84 16.39
C ASP A 44 -4.65 24.07 15.59
N ALA A 45 -4.80 25.27 16.20
CA ALA A 45 -4.48 26.54 15.57
C ALA A 45 -3.00 26.69 15.15
N SER A 46 -2.08 25.97 15.81
CA SER A 46 -0.67 25.96 15.43
C SER A 46 -0.45 25.34 14.05
N LEU A 47 -1.17 24.26 13.73
CA LEU A 47 -1.11 23.61 12.42
C LEU A 47 -1.85 24.39 11.33
N GLN A 48 -2.85 25.19 11.69
CA GLN A 48 -3.56 26.04 10.71
C GLN A 48 -2.62 27.02 10.00
N LYS A 49 -1.58 27.50 10.68
CA LYS A 49 -0.55 28.35 10.07
C LYS A 49 0.25 27.66 8.97
N GLN A 50 0.26 26.33 8.98
CA GLN A 50 0.98 25.47 8.03
C GLN A 50 0.05 24.83 6.99
N GLN A 51 -1.21 25.29 6.91
CA GLN A 51 -2.26 24.65 6.08
C GLN A 51 -1.80 24.33 4.65
N GLN A 52 -1.05 25.24 4.01
CA GLN A 52 -0.59 25.04 2.63
C GLN A 52 0.42 23.89 2.52
N VAL A 53 1.37 23.79 3.44
CA VAL A 53 2.39 22.73 3.47
C VAL A 53 1.72 21.37 3.76
N LEU A 54 0.81 21.34 4.73
CA LEU A 54 0.02 20.15 5.08
C LEU A 54 -0.85 19.70 3.90
N ARG A 55 -1.48 20.63 3.21
CA ARG A 55 -2.29 20.32 2.01
C ARG A 55 -1.43 19.70 0.90
N THR A 56 -0.24 20.26 0.63
CA THR A 56 0.70 19.73 -0.38
C THR A 56 1.16 18.31 -0.01
N TRP A 57 1.45 18.05 1.26
CA TRP A 57 1.80 16.73 1.76
C TRP A 57 0.69 15.70 1.57
N ILE A 58 -0.55 16.05 1.95
CA ILE A 58 -1.71 15.16 1.79
C ILE A 58 -1.99 14.89 0.30
N ASP A 59 -1.98 15.92 -0.53
CA ASP A 59 -2.21 15.81 -1.97
C ASP A 59 -1.19 14.86 -2.62
N ARG A 60 0.09 15.05 -2.32
CA ARG A 60 1.16 14.17 -2.81
C ARG A 60 0.98 12.73 -2.35
N SER A 61 0.71 12.49 -1.06
CA SER A 61 0.50 11.14 -0.53
C SER A 61 -0.68 10.44 -1.19
N ALA A 62 -1.77 11.18 -1.41
CA ALA A 62 -2.95 10.66 -2.09
C ALA A 62 -2.67 10.30 -3.56
N HIS A 63 -1.87 11.11 -4.28
CA HIS A 63 -1.47 10.82 -5.65
C HIS A 63 -0.53 9.60 -5.73
N ILE A 64 0.37 9.39 -4.77
CA ILE A 64 1.22 8.20 -4.69
C ILE A 64 0.35 6.94 -4.61
N VAL A 65 -0.62 6.92 -3.69
CA VAL A 65 -1.52 5.77 -3.50
C VAL A 65 -2.43 5.57 -4.71
N ALA A 66 -3.00 6.66 -5.24
CA ALA A 66 -3.84 6.59 -6.44
C ALA A 66 -3.07 6.07 -7.66
N GLY A 67 -1.79 6.43 -7.82
CA GLY A 67 -0.93 5.91 -8.88
C GLY A 67 -0.72 4.41 -8.78
N TYR A 68 -0.49 3.89 -7.58
CA TYR A 68 -0.32 2.46 -7.36
C TYR A 68 -1.62 1.69 -7.64
N TYR A 69 -2.75 2.12 -7.10
CA TYR A 69 -4.03 1.42 -7.24
C TYR A 69 -4.79 1.74 -8.53
N GLY A 70 -4.35 2.75 -9.30
CA GLY A 70 -5.06 3.24 -10.49
C GLY A 70 -6.21 4.20 -10.17
N ARG A 71 -6.58 4.33 -8.91
CA ARG A 71 -7.53 5.30 -8.33
C ARG A 71 -7.24 5.47 -6.84
N PHE A 72 -7.68 6.55 -6.23
CA PHE A 72 -7.66 6.62 -4.77
C PHE A 72 -8.65 5.61 -4.17
N PRO A 73 -8.30 4.87 -3.12
CA PRO A 73 -9.08 3.73 -2.66
C PRO A 73 -10.49 4.05 -2.15
N ALA A 74 -10.71 5.23 -1.61
CA ALA A 74 -11.99 5.62 -1.00
C ALA A 74 -12.65 6.79 -1.73
N PRO A 75 -13.98 6.80 -1.93
CA PRO A 75 -14.69 7.93 -2.55
C PRO A 75 -14.73 9.16 -1.62
N LEU A 76 -14.75 8.94 -0.31
CA LEU A 76 -14.74 9.98 0.72
C LEU A 76 -13.92 9.50 1.92
N VAL A 77 -12.97 10.32 2.39
CA VAL A 77 -12.21 10.06 3.61
C VAL A 77 -11.96 11.36 4.37
N THR A 78 -12.05 11.32 5.69
CA THR A 78 -11.67 12.45 6.56
C THR A 78 -10.24 12.25 7.03
N ILE A 79 -9.38 13.24 6.80
CA ILE A 79 -8.01 13.27 7.34
C ILE A 79 -7.99 14.29 8.47
N ARG A 80 -7.83 13.79 9.70
CA ARG A 80 -7.81 14.58 10.92
C ARG A 80 -6.37 14.77 11.38
N LEU A 81 -5.93 16.03 11.48
CA LEU A 81 -4.59 16.39 11.90
C LEU A 81 -4.60 16.90 13.33
N GLN A 82 -3.84 16.25 14.20
CA GLN A 82 -3.63 16.62 15.59
C GLN A 82 -2.18 17.08 15.79
N ALA A 83 -1.98 18.17 16.50
CA ALA A 83 -0.66 18.69 16.76
C ALA A 83 0.07 17.89 17.83
N MET A 84 1.38 17.72 17.63
CA MET A 84 2.33 17.22 18.62
C MET A 84 3.56 18.11 18.64
N ASP A 85 4.43 17.94 19.63
CA ASP A 85 5.70 18.65 19.68
C ASP A 85 6.69 18.05 18.66
N GLY A 86 7.61 18.89 18.15
CA GLY A 86 8.62 18.53 17.18
C GLY A 86 8.23 18.78 15.72
N SER A 87 9.07 18.31 14.79
CA SER A 87 8.98 18.62 13.35
C SER A 87 8.53 17.44 12.46
N GLY A 88 8.38 16.25 13.00
CA GLY A 88 8.05 15.04 12.25
C GLY A 88 6.57 14.66 12.30
N VAL A 89 6.25 13.49 11.73
CA VAL A 89 4.96 12.81 11.87
C VAL A 89 5.11 11.72 12.92
N GLY A 90 4.28 11.76 13.98
CA GLY A 90 4.41 10.88 15.14
C GLY A 90 3.61 9.59 15.06
N GLY A 91 2.87 9.37 13.99
CA GLY A 91 2.06 8.19 13.75
C GLY A 91 0.69 8.53 13.20
N GLY A 92 0.02 7.51 12.67
CA GLY A 92 -1.31 7.58 12.10
C GLY A 92 -2.20 6.43 12.58
N ARG A 93 -3.47 6.49 12.23
CA ARG A 93 -4.42 5.42 12.40
C ARG A 93 -5.59 5.58 11.44
N THR A 94 -5.89 4.53 10.70
CA THR A 94 -7.06 4.43 9.83
C THR A 94 -8.20 3.71 10.55
N THR A 95 -9.41 4.27 10.51
CA THR A 95 -10.62 3.73 11.17
C THR A 95 -11.86 3.95 10.31
N ASN A 96 -12.94 3.22 10.63
CA ASN A 96 -14.26 3.38 10.00
C ASN A 96 -15.43 3.48 11.01
N ASP A 97 -15.17 3.86 12.26
CA ASP A 97 -16.21 3.90 13.32
C ASP A 97 -17.36 4.88 13.02
N SER A 98 -17.08 5.95 12.27
CA SER A 98 -18.07 7.00 11.90
C SER A 98 -17.85 7.48 10.47
N GLY A 99 -17.52 6.57 9.56
CA GLY A 99 -17.03 6.84 8.22
C GLY A 99 -15.51 6.80 8.16
N LEU A 100 -14.98 6.61 6.96
CA LEU A 100 -13.54 6.43 6.75
C LEU A 100 -12.75 7.65 7.23
N MET A 101 -11.82 7.43 8.14
CA MET A 101 -11.01 8.48 8.75
C MET A 101 -9.56 8.03 8.93
N ILE A 102 -8.64 8.93 8.61
CA ILE A 102 -7.22 8.82 8.94
C ILE A 102 -6.89 9.89 9.97
N GLN A 103 -6.46 9.48 11.15
CA GLN A 103 -5.95 10.38 12.19
C GLN A 103 -4.45 10.42 12.12
N MET A 104 -3.87 11.64 12.08
CA MET A 104 -2.42 11.85 12.00
C MET A 104 -1.96 12.78 13.11
N ARG A 105 -0.84 12.45 13.75
CA ARG A 105 -0.15 13.34 14.69
C ARG A 105 1.00 14.02 13.99
N VAL A 106 0.96 15.34 13.90
CA VAL A 106 1.91 16.14 13.12
C VAL A 106 2.61 17.16 14.02
N GLY A 107 3.92 17.27 13.89
CA GLY A 107 4.74 18.22 14.64
C GLY A 107 4.35 19.66 14.36
N ARG A 108 4.29 20.50 15.42
CA ARG A 108 4.05 21.95 15.29
C ARG A 108 5.12 22.68 14.48
N GLU A 109 6.29 22.08 14.36
CA GLU A 109 7.44 22.59 13.62
C GLU A 109 7.67 21.82 12.31
N ALA A 110 6.65 21.12 11.80
CA ALA A 110 6.79 20.37 10.56
C ALA A 110 7.10 21.28 9.38
N THR A 111 8.08 20.89 8.58
CA THR A 111 8.50 21.62 7.37
C THR A 111 8.10 20.87 6.11
N ALA A 112 8.18 21.52 4.96
CA ALA A 112 7.96 20.85 3.68
C ALA A 112 8.90 19.65 3.49
N GLU A 113 10.14 19.73 3.99
CA GLU A 113 11.14 18.65 3.89
C GLU A 113 10.81 17.48 4.79
N THR A 114 10.48 17.73 6.08
CA THR A 114 10.11 16.64 7.01
C THR A 114 8.85 15.92 6.56
N LEU A 115 7.87 16.65 6.02
CA LEU A 115 6.66 16.06 5.45
C LEU A 115 6.90 15.40 4.09
N ALA A 116 7.91 15.83 3.32
CA ALA A 116 8.29 15.17 2.08
C ALA A 116 8.92 13.79 2.34
N ALA A 117 9.65 13.66 3.41
CA ALA A 117 10.27 12.39 3.83
C ALA A 117 9.29 11.44 4.54
N ASP A 118 8.11 11.94 4.97
CA ASP A 118 7.13 11.14 5.69
C ASP A 118 6.63 9.94 4.86
N TRP A 119 6.50 8.82 5.53
CA TRP A 119 5.97 7.58 4.99
C TRP A 119 4.61 7.20 5.62
N VAL A 120 4.31 7.72 6.82
CA VAL A 120 3.19 7.27 7.64
C VAL A 120 1.86 7.55 6.95
N LEU A 121 1.69 8.72 6.34
CA LEU A 121 0.41 9.03 5.68
C LEU A 121 0.15 8.14 4.46
N VAL A 122 1.18 7.78 3.70
CA VAL A 122 1.03 6.83 2.58
C VAL A 122 0.65 5.45 3.11
N HIS A 123 1.30 4.98 4.19
CA HIS A 123 0.97 3.73 4.87
C HIS A 123 -0.50 3.70 5.32
N GLU A 124 -0.96 4.75 6.00
CA GLU A 124 -2.36 4.86 6.44
C GLU A 124 -3.35 4.91 5.26
N MET A 125 -3.00 5.57 4.17
CA MET A 125 -3.84 5.59 2.97
C MET A 125 -3.90 4.24 2.26
N VAL A 126 -2.84 3.41 2.35
CA VAL A 126 -2.84 2.05 1.79
C VAL A 126 -3.85 1.16 2.50
N HIS A 127 -4.05 1.31 3.81
CA HIS A 127 -5.08 0.56 4.53
C HIS A 127 -6.48 0.73 3.94
N LEU A 128 -6.78 1.88 3.34
CA LEU A 128 -8.08 2.11 2.67
C LEU A 128 -8.35 1.15 1.50
N ALA A 129 -7.32 0.48 0.97
CA ALA A 129 -7.44 -0.36 -0.22
C ALA A 129 -7.75 -1.84 0.07
N LEU A 130 -7.65 -2.27 1.32
CA LEU A 130 -7.90 -3.65 1.73
C LEU A 130 -9.18 -3.72 2.57
N PRO A 131 -10.07 -4.71 2.34
CA PRO A 131 -11.20 -4.95 3.23
C PRO A 131 -10.72 -5.44 4.60
N GLU A 132 -11.60 -5.38 5.60
CA GLU A 132 -11.30 -5.87 6.93
C GLU A 132 -11.30 -7.41 6.94
N VAL A 133 -10.13 -8.02 7.18
CA VAL A 133 -9.93 -9.47 7.13
C VAL A 133 -9.88 -10.13 8.53
N GLY A 134 -10.29 -9.40 9.55
CA GLY A 134 -10.28 -9.87 10.93
C GLY A 134 -8.92 -9.77 11.63
N ARG A 135 -8.93 -9.82 12.96
CA ARG A 135 -7.73 -9.55 13.79
C ARG A 135 -6.62 -10.58 13.65
N SER A 136 -6.94 -11.84 13.39
CA SER A 136 -5.95 -12.90 13.15
C SER A 136 -5.12 -12.65 11.90
N HIS A 137 -5.61 -11.84 10.98
CA HIS A 137 -4.96 -11.51 9.71
C HIS A 137 -4.45 -10.06 9.66
N LEU A 138 -4.29 -9.41 10.82
CA LEU A 138 -3.71 -8.06 10.90
C LEU A 138 -2.35 -7.97 10.21
N TRP A 139 -1.58 -9.06 10.22
CA TRP A 139 -0.30 -9.16 9.55
C TRP A 139 -0.40 -8.93 8.03
N LEU A 140 -1.53 -9.32 7.41
CA LEU A 140 -1.73 -9.05 5.97
C LEU A 140 -1.98 -7.56 5.72
N ALA A 141 -2.82 -6.91 6.53
CA ALA A 141 -3.11 -5.49 6.40
C ALA A 141 -1.87 -4.62 6.63
N GLU A 142 -1.14 -4.87 7.73
CA GLU A 142 0.07 -4.11 8.06
C GLU A 142 1.22 -4.43 7.10
N GLY A 143 1.39 -5.70 6.74
CA GLY A 143 2.42 -6.12 5.79
C GLY A 143 2.20 -5.54 4.39
N LEU A 144 0.96 -5.50 3.93
CA LEU A 144 0.60 -4.82 2.68
C LEU A 144 0.89 -3.32 2.76
N ALA A 145 0.53 -2.67 3.87
CA ALA A 145 0.77 -1.24 4.03
C ALA A 145 2.28 -0.92 4.02
N VAL A 146 3.11 -1.72 4.70
CA VAL A 146 4.58 -1.58 4.66
C VAL A 146 5.15 -1.81 3.26
N TYR A 147 4.75 -2.89 2.60
CA TYR A 147 5.28 -3.24 1.27
C TYR A 147 4.87 -2.22 0.21
N VAL A 148 3.58 -1.91 0.15
CA VAL A 148 3.01 -1.02 -0.87
C VAL A 148 3.48 0.42 -0.67
N GLU A 149 3.61 0.91 0.58
CA GLU A 149 4.14 2.24 0.86
C GLU A 149 5.50 2.45 0.19
N GLY A 150 6.45 1.54 0.44
CA GLY A 150 7.79 1.62 -0.14
C GLY A 150 7.78 1.56 -1.67
N VAL A 151 7.07 0.59 -2.24
CA VAL A 151 6.97 0.39 -3.69
C VAL A 151 6.26 1.56 -4.38
N ALA A 152 5.12 2.02 -3.86
CA ALA A 152 4.35 3.11 -4.47
C ALA A 152 5.13 4.44 -4.46
N ARG A 153 5.87 4.71 -3.39
CA ARG A 153 6.74 5.89 -3.31
C ARG A 153 7.91 5.80 -4.28
N ALA A 154 8.52 4.62 -4.47
CA ALA A 154 9.53 4.43 -5.50
C ALA A 154 8.96 4.64 -6.91
N GLN A 155 7.82 4.01 -7.22
CA GLN A 155 7.13 4.14 -8.51
C GLN A 155 6.76 5.58 -8.86
N SER A 156 6.49 6.43 -7.86
CA SER A 156 6.17 7.85 -8.04
C SER A 156 7.39 8.77 -8.04
N GLY A 157 8.60 8.25 -7.82
CA GLY A 157 9.82 9.03 -7.67
C GLY A 157 9.91 9.83 -6.35
N ASN A 158 9.03 9.56 -5.39
CA ASN A 158 9.07 10.21 -4.06
C ASN A 158 10.15 9.63 -3.15
N ARG A 159 10.57 8.39 -3.38
CA ARG A 159 11.61 7.69 -2.63
C ARG A 159 12.61 7.05 -3.58
N ASP A 160 13.89 7.10 -3.21
CA ASP A 160 14.93 6.41 -3.98
C ASP A 160 14.73 4.89 -3.94
N ILE A 161 14.92 4.24 -5.10
CA ILE A 161 14.80 2.78 -5.24
C ILE A 161 15.82 2.07 -4.35
N ALA A 162 17.04 2.60 -4.24
CA ALA A 162 18.07 2.05 -3.37
C ALA A 162 17.66 2.09 -1.90
N ASP A 163 16.98 3.16 -1.45
CA ASP A 163 16.47 3.27 -0.07
C ASP A 163 15.38 2.23 0.22
N VAL A 164 14.50 1.93 -0.74
CA VAL A 164 13.45 0.90 -0.59
C VAL A 164 14.07 -0.49 -0.43
N TRP A 165 15.02 -0.84 -1.29
CA TRP A 165 15.67 -2.16 -1.21
C TRP A 165 16.62 -2.29 -0.01
N ALA A 166 17.29 -1.20 0.39
CA ALA A 166 18.10 -1.17 1.62
C ALA A 166 17.24 -1.38 2.88
N GLU A 167 16.06 -0.78 2.92
CA GLU A 167 15.12 -1.01 4.01
C GLU A 167 14.58 -2.44 4.02
N ALA A 168 14.17 -2.97 2.86
CA ALA A 168 13.72 -4.35 2.74
C ALA A 168 14.80 -5.34 3.25
N ARG A 169 16.04 -5.17 2.79
CA ARG A 169 17.15 -6.04 3.21
C ARG A 169 17.44 -5.96 4.71
N ARG A 170 17.40 -4.76 5.29
CA ARG A 170 17.67 -4.55 6.73
C ARG A 170 16.52 -5.03 7.62
N SER A 171 15.28 -4.86 7.19
CA SER A 171 14.12 -4.94 8.07
C SER A 171 13.29 -6.22 7.88
N MET A 172 13.25 -6.84 6.72
CA MET A 172 12.56 -8.11 6.50
C MET A 172 13.05 -9.26 7.41
N PRO A 173 14.34 -9.34 7.81
CA PRO A 173 14.76 -10.32 8.81
C PRO A 173 14.02 -10.23 10.16
N LEU A 174 13.49 -9.04 10.53
CA LEU A 174 12.66 -8.87 11.74
C LEU A 174 11.32 -9.63 11.63
N GLY A 175 10.90 -9.97 10.41
CA GLY A 175 9.68 -10.73 10.14
C GLY A 175 9.86 -12.25 10.21
N LEU A 176 11.08 -12.75 10.34
CA LEU A 176 11.35 -14.19 10.45
C LEU A 176 10.89 -14.74 11.81
N PRO A 177 10.43 -15.99 11.87
CA PRO A 177 10.02 -16.60 13.12
C PRO A 177 11.22 -16.88 14.04
N HIS A 178 11.02 -16.75 15.34
CA HIS A 178 11.94 -17.21 16.38
C HIS A 178 11.59 -18.63 16.85
N PRO A 179 12.51 -19.33 17.52
CA PRO A 179 12.22 -20.63 18.12
C PRO A 179 11.00 -20.57 19.05
N GLY A 180 9.99 -21.42 18.79
CA GLY A 180 8.73 -21.45 19.53
C GLY A 180 7.60 -20.62 18.97
N ASP A 181 7.85 -19.82 17.93
CA ASP A 181 6.78 -19.09 17.22
C ASP A 181 5.87 -20.04 16.45
N GLY A 182 4.61 -19.65 16.33
CA GLY A 182 3.62 -20.32 15.46
C GLY A 182 3.56 -19.72 14.05
N GLY A 183 2.55 -20.11 13.28
CA GLY A 183 2.26 -19.55 11.96
C GLY A 183 1.71 -18.12 12.01
N MET A 184 1.45 -17.53 10.84
CA MET A 184 1.07 -16.11 10.72
C MET A 184 -0.33 -15.78 11.25
N ASP A 185 -1.24 -16.75 11.39
CA ASP A 185 -2.59 -16.54 11.94
C ASP A 185 -2.62 -16.63 13.48
N GLN A 186 -1.47 -16.78 14.13
CA GLN A 186 -1.34 -16.84 15.57
C GLN A 186 -0.94 -15.47 16.14
N HIS A 187 -0.72 -15.40 17.45
CA HIS A 187 -0.23 -14.17 18.07
C HIS A 187 1.18 -13.83 17.58
N LEU A 188 1.35 -12.66 16.99
CA LEU A 188 2.60 -12.23 16.37
C LEU A 188 3.26 -11.09 17.16
N SER A 189 4.60 -11.09 17.15
CA SER A 189 5.38 -9.91 17.52
C SER A 189 5.18 -8.78 16.51
N TRP A 190 5.54 -7.55 16.89
CA TRP A 190 5.52 -6.41 15.98
C TRP A 190 6.30 -6.69 14.68
N GLY A 191 7.51 -7.20 14.79
CA GLY A 191 8.34 -7.52 13.63
C GLY A 191 7.66 -8.50 12.68
N ARG A 192 7.05 -9.57 13.20
CA ARG A 192 6.34 -10.54 12.38
C ARG A 192 5.05 -9.98 11.75
N THR A 193 4.32 -9.13 12.47
CA THR A 193 3.12 -8.50 11.94
C THR A 193 3.46 -7.61 10.74
N TYR A 194 4.39 -6.71 10.88
CA TYR A 194 4.74 -5.71 9.86
C TYR A 194 5.68 -6.30 8.79
N TRP A 195 6.84 -6.80 9.19
CA TRP A 195 7.88 -7.25 8.26
C TRP A 195 7.66 -8.68 7.77
N GLY A 196 7.05 -9.54 8.59
CA GLY A 196 6.63 -10.87 8.15
C GLY A 196 5.51 -10.79 7.10
N GLY A 197 4.56 -9.87 7.28
CA GLY A 197 3.54 -9.57 6.28
C GLY A 197 4.10 -8.93 5.01
N ALA A 198 5.05 -7.99 5.15
CA ALA A 198 5.75 -7.40 4.00
C ALA A 198 6.58 -8.44 3.23
N LEU A 199 7.19 -9.38 3.92
CA LEU A 199 7.92 -10.49 3.32
C LEU A 199 6.98 -11.43 2.53
N TYR A 200 5.79 -11.73 3.06
CA TYR A 200 4.76 -12.45 2.30
C TYR A 200 4.42 -11.69 1.01
N CYS A 201 4.25 -10.37 1.06
CA CYS A 201 3.95 -9.55 -0.11
C CYS A 201 5.08 -9.59 -1.15
N LEU A 202 6.34 -9.47 -0.73
CA LEU A 202 7.49 -9.59 -1.64
C LEU A 202 7.57 -10.97 -2.29
N GLN A 203 7.40 -12.04 -1.51
CA GLN A 203 7.40 -13.40 -2.04
C GLN A 203 6.24 -13.63 -3.02
N ALA A 204 5.05 -13.09 -2.73
CA ALA A 204 3.91 -13.16 -3.64
C ALA A 204 4.17 -12.40 -4.94
N ASP A 205 4.70 -11.18 -4.86
CA ASP A 205 4.98 -10.37 -6.07
C ASP A 205 6.04 -11.04 -6.96
N VAL A 206 7.12 -11.55 -6.37
CA VAL A 206 8.16 -12.29 -7.09
C VAL A 206 7.58 -13.54 -7.74
N ALA A 207 6.86 -14.39 -7.00
CA ALA A 207 6.35 -15.65 -7.52
C ALA A 207 5.26 -15.47 -8.59
N ILE A 208 4.38 -14.45 -8.45
CA ILE A 208 3.41 -14.09 -9.49
C ILE A 208 4.16 -13.68 -10.77
N ARG A 209 5.18 -12.83 -10.67
CA ARG A 209 5.96 -12.38 -11.81
C ARG A 209 6.75 -13.50 -12.48
N GLU A 210 7.32 -14.42 -11.71
CA GLU A 210 7.99 -15.61 -12.28
C GLU A 210 7.00 -16.46 -13.08
N GLN A 211 5.83 -16.82 -12.49
CA GLN A 211 4.83 -17.64 -13.15
C GLN A 211 4.18 -16.99 -14.37
N THR A 212 4.15 -15.66 -14.40
CA THR A 212 3.53 -14.90 -15.49
C THR A 212 4.52 -14.31 -16.48
N ALA A 213 5.79 -14.70 -16.42
CA ALA A 213 6.86 -14.09 -17.23
C ALA A 213 6.90 -12.55 -17.08
N ASN A 214 6.78 -12.07 -15.85
CA ASN A 214 6.78 -10.66 -15.44
C ASN A 214 5.67 -9.79 -16.08
N ARG A 215 4.58 -10.39 -16.58
CA ARG A 215 3.45 -9.66 -17.20
C ARG A 215 2.55 -8.98 -16.19
N VAL A 216 2.36 -9.58 -15.03
CA VAL A 216 1.58 -9.06 -13.91
C VAL A 216 2.31 -9.32 -12.60
N GLY A 217 1.96 -8.59 -11.55
CA GLY A 217 2.53 -8.74 -10.21
C GLY A 217 1.46 -8.53 -9.14
N LEU A 218 1.88 -8.42 -7.88
CA LEU A 218 0.99 -8.22 -6.74
C LEU A 218 0.12 -6.97 -6.90
N GLN A 219 0.62 -5.92 -7.54
CA GLN A 219 -0.15 -4.71 -7.84
C GLN A 219 -1.43 -5.00 -8.64
N THR A 220 -1.39 -5.95 -9.57
CA THR A 220 -2.58 -6.38 -10.34
C THR A 220 -3.61 -7.05 -9.42
N ALA A 221 -3.17 -7.95 -8.54
CA ALA A 221 -4.02 -8.59 -7.55
C ALA A 221 -4.69 -7.56 -6.63
N LEU A 222 -3.91 -6.62 -6.08
CA LEU A 222 -4.41 -5.62 -5.14
C LEU A 222 -5.40 -4.64 -5.78
N ARG A 223 -5.22 -4.29 -7.04
CA ARG A 223 -6.20 -3.48 -7.80
C ARG A 223 -7.52 -4.22 -7.98
N ALA A 224 -7.49 -5.51 -8.27
CA ALA A 224 -8.69 -6.33 -8.39
C ALA A 224 -9.40 -6.49 -7.04
N ILE A 225 -8.66 -6.75 -5.96
CA ILE A 225 -9.20 -6.82 -4.61
C ILE A 225 -9.93 -5.51 -4.27
N LEU A 226 -9.29 -4.35 -4.45
CA LEU A 226 -9.92 -3.05 -4.22
C LEU A 226 -11.17 -2.85 -5.10
N GLN A 227 -11.15 -3.30 -6.33
CA GLN A 227 -12.28 -3.14 -7.26
C GLN A 227 -13.47 -4.00 -6.85
N GLU A 228 -13.23 -5.24 -6.43
CA GLU A 228 -14.29 -6.18 -6.10
C GLU A 228 -14.85 -6.00 -4.68
N THR A 229 -13.99 -5.66 -3.71
CA THR A 229 -14.39 -5.54 -2.31
C THR A 229 -14.82 -4.13 -1.91
N GLY A 230 -14.37 -3.11 -2.63
CA GLY A 230 -14.59 -1.70 -2.27
C GLY A 230 -13.58 -1.15 -1.26
N GLY A 231 -12.68 -1.97 -0.73
CA GLY A 231 -11.64 -1.57 0.23
C GLY A 231 -12.11 -1.56 1.69
N TYR A 232 -11.45 -0.75 2.52
CA TYR A 232 -11.66 -0.68 3.97
C TYR A 232 -13.09 -0.26 4.34
N GLY A 233 -13.63 -0.88 5.38
CA GLY A 233 -15.00 -0.68 5.84
C GLY A 233 -15.98 -1.76 5.36
N PHE A 234 -15.49 -2.76 4.66
CA PHE A 234 -16.23 -3.97 4.30
C PHE A 234 -15.52 -5.19 4.88
N ASP A 235 -16.25 -6.04 5.59
CA ASP A 235 -15.73 -7.30 6.09
C ASP A 235 -15.57 -8.31 4.94
N SER A 236 -14.47 -9.03 4.94
CA SER A 236 -14.21 -10.10 3.97
C SER A 236 -13.45 -11.26 4.61
N ASP A 237 -13.74 -12.47 4.17
CA ASP A 237 -12.90 -13.63 4.52
C ASP A 237 -11.55 -13.52 3.79
N ILE A 238 -10.46 -13.81 4.49
CA ILE A 238 -9.13 -13.76 3.89
C ILE A 238 -9.01 -14.67 2.67
N ALA A 239 -9.64 -15.86 2.70
CA ALA A 239 -9.59 -16.79 1.58
C ALA A 239 -10.26 -16.20 0.33
N ASP A 240 -11.35 -15.45 0.48
CA ASP A 240 -11.99 -14.75 -0.64
C ASP A 240 -11.11 -13.61 -1.18
N VAL A 241 -10.49 -12.83 -0.31
CA VAL A 241 -9.55 -11.77 -0.70
C VAL A 241 -8.40 -12.33 -1.53
N LEU A 242 -7.78 -13.42 -1.04
CA LEU A 242 -6.66 -14.05 -1.75
C LEU A 242 -7.10 -14.68 -3.07
N ARG A 243 -8.29 -15.30 -3.12
CA ARG A 243 -8.86 -15.89 -4.33
C ARG A 243 -9.13 -14.83 -5.42
N ILE A 244 -9.58 -13.63 -5.05
CA ILE A 244 -9.74 -12.51 -5.99
C ILE A 244 -8.38 -12.13 -6.59
N GLY A 245 -7.36 -12.00 -5.77
CA GLY A 245 -6.01 -11.68 -6.22
C GLY A 245 -5.43 -12.75 -7.15
N ASP A 246 -5.58 -14.01 -6.79
CA ASP A 246 -5.15 -15.16 -7.61
C ASP A 246 -5.86 -15.19 -8.97
N ALA A 247 -7.18 -15.00 -8.98
CA ALA A 247 -7.96 -14.95 -10.21
C ALA A 247 -7.51 -13.80 -11.14
N ALA A 248 -7.22 -12.63 -10.58
CA ALA A 248 -6.77 -11.47 -11.35
C ALA A 248 -5.37 -11.65 -11.97
N THR A 249 -4.51 -12.43 -11.33
CA THR A 249 -3.16 -12.72 -11.83
C THR A 249 -3.09 -13.99 -12.68
N GLY A 250 -4.13 -14.82 -12.65
CA GLY A 250 -4.15 -16.13 -13.29
C GLY A 250 -3.21 -17.15 -12.60
N THR A 251 -2.96 -16.97 -11.30
CA THR A 251 -2.09 -17.83 -10.48
C THR A 251 -2.83 -18.31 -9.23
N HIS A 252 -2.19 -19.12 -8.41
CA HIS A 252 -2.64 -19.52 -7.07
C HIS A 252 -1.65 -19.09 -5.98
N VAL A 253 -0.75 -18.18 -6.30
CA VAL A 253 0.41 -17.82 -5.47
C VAL A 253 0.00 -17.30 -4.11
N MET A 254 -0.97 -16.36 -4.05
CA MET A 254 -1.36 -15.74 -2.79
C MET A 254 -1.97 -16.78 -1.83
N SER A 255 -2.89 -17.61 -2.33
CA SER A 255 -3.52 -18.66 -1.53
C SER A 255 -2.52 -19.75 -1.11
N ASP A 256 -1.65 -20.19 -2.02
CA ASP A 256 -0.66 -21.25 -1.73
C ASP A 256 0.37 -20.79 -0.70
N LEU A 257 0.86 -19.56 -0.80
CA LEU A 257 1.77 -18.99 0.20
C LEU A 257 1.08 -18.85 1.57
N TYR A 258 -0.16 -18.36 1.59
CA TYR A 258 -0.94 -18.26 2.81
C TYR A 258 -1.10 -19.61 3.50
N LEU A 259 -1.51 -20.64 2.77
CA LEU A 259 -1.67 -22.00 3.31
C LEU A 259 -0.38 -22.56 3.92
N LYS A 260 0.79 -22.19 3.37
CA LYS A 260 2.10 -22.61 3.91
C LYS A 260 2.44 -21.92 5.23
N ILE A 261 2.10 -20.61 5.37
CA ILE A 261 2.59 -19.81 6.49
C ILE A 261 1.58 -19.65 7.63
N ARG A 262 0.28 -19.87 7.39
CA ARG A 262 -0.78 -19.54 8.35
C ARG A 262 -0.69 -20.30 9.68
N ALA A 263 -0.37 -21.58 9.64
CA ALA A 263 -0.33 -22.45 10.82
C ALA A 263 1.09 -22.86 11.25
N THR A 264 2.03 -22.85 10.32
CA THR A 264 3.41 -23.31 10.55
C THR A 264 4.40 -22.20 10.19
N PRO A 265 5.35 -21.88 11.07
CA PRO A 265 6.36 -20.87 10.80
C PRO A 265 7.24 -21.32 9.63
N GLN A 266 7.55 -20.38 8.73
CA GLN A 266 8.44 -20.60 7.59
C GLN A 266 9.61 -19.63 7.68
N THR A 267 10.82 -20.14 7.39
CA THR A 267 12.04 -19.33 7.36
C THR A 267 12.60 -19.35 5.94
N PRO A 268 12.15 -18.44 5.06
CA PRO A 268 12.72 -18.34 3.72
C PRO A 268 14.17 -17.87 3.78
N ASP A 269 14.98 -18.32 2.80
CA ASP A 269 16.35 -17.84 2.63
C ASP A 269 16.34 -16.44 2.01
N LEU A 270 16.46 -15.42 2.86
CA LEU A 270 16.44 -14.02 2.42
C LEU A 270 17.69 -13.63 1.64
N ASP A 271 18.86 -14.19 1.99
CA ASP A 271 20.09 -13.89 1.29
C ASP A 271 20.06 -14.43 -0.14
N LEU A 272 19.54 -15.65 -0.32
CA LEU A 272 19.29 -16.19 -1.66
C LEU A 272 18.27 -15.35 -2.43
N LEU A 273 17.13 -14.96 -1.80
CA LEU A 273 16.10 -14.14 -2.46
C LEU A 273 16.68 -12.81 -2.95
N PHE A 274 17.40 -12.08 -2.11
CA PHE A 274 18.00 -10.81 -2.48
C PHE A 274 19.11 -10.98 -3.53
N THR A 275 19.91 -12.05 -3.45
CA THR A 275 20.91 -12.38 -4.45
C THR A 275 20.28 -12.63 -5.82
N LEU A 276 19.19 -13.43 -5.87
CA LEU A 276 18.47 -13.69 -7.12
C LEU A 276 17.86 -12.41 -7.70
N LEU A 277 17.38 -11.51 -6.87
CA LEU A 277 16.87 -10.19 -7.27
C LEU A 277 18.00 -9.22 -7.68
N GLY A 278 19.26 -9.55 -7.45
CA GLY A 278 20.41 -8.67 -7.70
C GLY A 278 20.46 -7.47 -6.74
N VAL A 279 19.96 -7.65 -5.51
CA VAL A 279 20.02 -6.63 -4.45
C VAL A 279 21.30 -6.84 -3.64
N PRO A 280 22.26 -5.90 -3.65
CA PRO A 280 23.53 -6.02 -2.95
C PRO A 280 23.38 -5.96 -1.43
N GLY A 281 24.48 -6.16 -0.71
CA GLY A 281 24.55 -6.07 0.75
C GLY A 281 24.11 -4.69 1.28
N ASP A 282 24.58 -3.64 0.62
CA ASP A 282 24.15 -2.26 0.86
C ASP A 282 23.77 -1.56 -0.45
N PRO A 283 22.49 -1.54 -0.83
CA PRO A 283 22.04 -0.91 -2.08
C PRO A 283 22.30 0.60 -2.16
N LYS A 284 22.64 1.26 -1.05
CA LYS A 284 22.98 2.70 -1.05
C LYS A 284 24.41 2.98 -1.54
N THR A 285 25.30 2.05 -1.35
CA THR A 285 26.73 2.20 -1.67
C THR A 285 27.21 1.26 -2.75
N GLU A 286 26.47 0.18 -3.00
CA GLU A 286 26.77 -0.85 -3.98
C GLU A 286 25.75 -0.83 -5.12
N ALA A 287 26.20 -1.08 -6.36
CA ALA A 287 25.30 -1.16 -7.50
C ALA A 287 24.47 -2.44 -7.49
N PHE A 288 23.24 -2.36 -7.98
CA PHE A 288 22.42 -3.53 -8.25
C PHE A 288 23.06 -4.42 -9.33
N ASP A 289 22.92 -5.74 -9.18
CA ASP A 289 23.31 -6.68 -10.24
C ASP A 289 22.14 -6.85 -11.23
N ASP A 290 22.23 -6.18 -12.36
CA ASP A 290 21.23 -6.27 -13.44
C ASP A 290 21.33 -7.56 -14.27
N HIS A 291 22.34 -8.42 -14.01
CA HIS A 291 22.49 -9.74 -14.62
C HIS A 291 21.95 -10.87 -13.73
N ALA A 292 21.52 -10.56 -12.51
CA ALA A 292 20.94 -11.54 -11.61
C ALA A 292 19.68 -12.18 -12.20
N PRO A 293 19.36 -13.45 -11.89
CA PRO A 293 18.25 -14.18 -12.51
C PRO A 293 16.89 -13.50 -12.43
N LEU A 294 16.61 -12.78 -11.35
CA LEU A 294 15.36 -12.07 -11.12
C LEU A 294 15.51 -10.53 -11.15
N ALA A 295 16.60 -10.00 -11.71
CA ALA A 295 16.84 -8.56 -11.81
C ALA A 295 15.70 -7.82 -12.53
N ALA A 296 15.17 -8.42 -13.62
CA ALA A 296 14.02 -7.85 -14.33
C ALA A 296 12.75 -7.75 -13.47
N ILE A 297 12.56 -8.67 -12.52
CA ILE A 297 11.45 -8.62 -11.55
C ILE A 297 11.69 -7.50 -10.54
N ARG A 298 12.91 -7.38 -9.99
CA ARG A 298 13.27 -6.26 -9.11
C ARG A 298 12.94 -4.92 -9.75
N VAL A 299 13.38 -4.72 -10.99
CA VAL A 299 13.11 -3.48 -11.75
C VAL A 299 11.62 -3.26 -11.93
N ALA A 300 10.85 -4.30 -12.31
CA ALA A 300 9.43 -4.18 -12.55
C ALA A 300 8.59 -3.89 -11.28
N ILE A 301 9.04 -4.33 -10.11
CA ILE A 301 8.39 -4.03 -8.82
C ILE A 301 8.38 -2.51 -8.57
N THR A 302 9.49 -1.84 -8.80
CA THR A 302 9.66 -0.41 -8.50
C THR A 302 9.48 0.51 -9.71
N ALA A 303 9.27 -0.04 -10.91
CA ALA A 303 9.03 0.76 -12.11
C ALA A 303 7.66 1.48 -12.05
N PRO A 304 7.56 2.71 -12.55
CA PRO A 304 6.28 3.37 -12.71
C PRO A 304 5.29 2.50 -13.51
N PRO A 305 3.99 2.48 -13.16
CA PRO A 305 3.00 1.75 -13.93
C PRO A 305 2.96 2.22 -15.38
N ALA A 306 2.88 1.28 -16.34
CA ALA A 306 2.75 1.61 -17.75
C ALA A 306 1.45 2.43 -17.99
N GLY A 307 1.56 3.62 -18.57
CA GLY A 307 0.43 4.51 -18.85
C GLY A 307 0.06 5.54 -17.76
N GLY A 308 0.77 5.57 -16.64
CA GLY A 308 0.69 6.68 -15.70
C GLY A 308 1.51 7.87 -16.26
N GLU A 309 0.89 9.03 -16.44
CA GLU A 309 1.68 10.26 -16.57
C GLU A 309 2.51 10.38 -15.30
N ALA A 310 3.81 10.15 -15.44
CA ALA A 310 4.78 10.45 -14.39
C ALA A 310 4.76 11.97 -14.16
N ARG A 311 3.87 12.45 -13.31
CA ARG A 311 4.03 13.75 -12.71
C ARG A 311 5.28 13.64 -11.85
N THR A 312 6.42 14.05 -12.39
CA THR A 312 7.70 14.11 -11.68
C THR A 312 7.49 15.05 -10.49
N LEU A 313 7.12 14.45 -9.36
CA LEU A 313 7.10 15.17 -8.09
C LEU A 313 8.57 15.45 -7.78
N ALA A 314 8.92 16.74 -7.61
CA ALA A 314 10.29 17.15 -7.35
C ALA A 314 10.87 16.28 -6.22
N PRO A 315 12.06 15.68 -6.40
CA PRO A 315 12.68 14.85 -5.36
C PRO A 315 12.88 15.70 -4.10
N ALA A 316 12.60 15.11 -2.95
CA ALA A 316 12.95 15.69 -1.68
C ALA A 316 14.47 15.82 -1.65
N SER A 317 15.01 17.03 -1.69
CA SER A 317 16.44 17.27 -1.58
C SER A 317 16.93 16.67 -0.25
N ALA A 318 17.93 15.79 -0.33
CA ALA A 318 18.57 15.23 0.84
C ALA A 318 19.08 16.36 1.75
N PRO A 319 18.96 16.25 3.08
CA PRO A 319 19.54 17.24 3.99
C PRO A 319 21.06 17.27 3.75
N LYS A 320 21.58 18.43 3.44
CA LYS A 320 23.02 18.67 3.48
C LYS A 320 23.43 18.63 4.96
N ASN A 321 24.32 17.69 5.31
CA ASN A 321 24.96 17.62 6.61
C ASN A 321 25.59 18.96 7.02
#